data_c2da2cfcb984e20436385ebf874f1136
#
_entry.id   c2da2cfcb984e20436385ebf874f1136
#
_cell.length_a   1.000
_cell.length_b   1.000
_cell.length_c   1.000
_cell.angle_alpha   90.00
_cell.angle_beta   90.00
_cell.angle_gamma   90.00
#
_symmetry.space_group_name_H-M   'P 1'
#
loop_
_entity.id
_entity.type
_entity.pdbx_description
1 polymer ?
#
loop_
_entity_poly.entity_id
_entity_poly.type
_entity_poly.pdbx_seq_one_letter_code
_entity_poly.pdbx_strand_id
1 'polypeptide(L)'
;MNTRKRLDSTKIIDAASEATESLAYPISDYENMMLTIATANNXECTIKVVXSFQFDKPDFSQSADVDNQWSYISIRDLEDXTNIDXTTGITLNXTDVVNSYLVNTPGLRWIXVIISSYTAXDITVTLNGFSS
;
A
#
# COMPACT_ATOMS: atom_id res chain seq x y z
N MET A 1 26.28 -19.57 4.74
CA MET A 1 25.66 -18.76 5.73
C MET A 1 24.36 -18.15 5.22
N ASN A 2 23.39 -18.21 6.02
CA ASN A 2 22.11 -17.64 5.63
C ASN A 2 22.01 -16.20 6.07
N THR A 3 21.80 -15.34 5.11
CA THR A 3 21.65 -13.93 5.41
C THR A 3 20.19 -13.56 5.25
N ARG A 4 19.59 -13.16 6.33
CA ARG A 4 18.24 -12.70 6.28
C ARG A 4 18.23 -11.19 6.28
N LYS A 5 17.55 -10.62 5.33
CA LYS A 5 17.35 -9.19 5.36
C LYS A 5 16.50 -8.82 6.54
N ARG A 6 16.92 -7.79 7.22
CA ARG A 6 16.15 -7.34 8.35
C ARG A 6 14.82 -6.76 7.89
N LEU A 7 13.82 -6.91 8.73
CA LEU A 7 12.54 -6.29 8.49
C LEU A 7 12.67 -4.78 8.58
N ASP A 8 12.18 -4.10 7.58
CA ASP A 8 12.12 -2.65 7.58
C ASP A 8 10.69 -2.21 7.74
N SER A 9 10.51 -1.17 8.53
CA SER A 9 9.20 -0.63 8.82
C SER A 9 9.21 0.86 8.54
N THR A 10 8.33 1.32 7.69
CA THR A 10 8.30 2.71 7.28
C THR A 10 6.86 3.21 7.23
N LYS A 11 6.59 4.31 7.89
CA LYS A 11 5.31 4.98 7.73
C LYS A 11 5.32 5.70 6.39
N ILE A 12 4.47 5.30 5.49
CA ILE A 12 4.40 5.93 4.18
C ILE A 12 3.28 6.95 4.10
N ILE A 13 2.31 6.87 5.00
CA ILE A 13 1.31 7.91 5.21
C ILE A 13 1.16 8.05 6.71
N ASP A 14 1.32 9.25 7.23
CA ASP A 14 1.36 9.48 8.68
C ASP A 14 0.25 10.43 9.08
N ALA A 15 -0.79 9.89 9.68
CA ALA A 15 -1.92 10.66 10.21
C ALA A 15 -2.52 11.61 9.18
N ALA A 16 -2.72 11.09 7.97
CA ALA A 16 -3.29 11.92 6.91
C ALA A 16 -4.72 12.28 7.23
N SER A 17 -5.08 13.50 6.93
CA SER A 17 -6.43 13.99 7.14
C SER A 17 -7.00 14.61 5.87
N GLU A 18 -6.60 14.08 4.73
CA GLU A 18 -7.12 14.49 3.44
C GLU A 18 -6.78 13.42 2.43
N ALA A 19 -7.40 13.47 1.27
CA ALA A 19 -7.03 12.57 0.19
C ALA A 19 -5.59 12.87 -0.22
N THR A 20 -4.79 11.82 -0.36
CA THR A 20 -3.37 12.01 -0.64
C THR A 20 -2.80 10.71 -1.20
N GLU A 21 -1.51 10.73 -1.48
CA GLU A 21 -0.83 9.51 -1.90
C GLU A 21 0.55 9.48 -1.27
N SER A 22 1.06 8.29 -1.09
CA SER A 22 2.41 8.15 -0.56
C SER A 22 3.41 8.48 -1.65
N LEU A 23 4.66 8.65 -1.27
CA LEU A 23 5.72 8.62 -2.24
C LEU A 23 5.81 7.20 -2.79
N ALA A 24 6.33 7.09 -4.01
CA ALA A 24 6.61 5.77 -4.54
C ALA A 24 7.80 5.18 -3.80
N TYR A 25 7.65 3.94 -3.35
CA TYR A 25 8.71 3.27 -2.61
C TYR A 25 9.30 2.15 -3.42
N PRO A 26 10.64 2.04 -3.44
CA PRO A 26 11.28 0.91 -4.11
C PRO A 26 11.18 -0.32 -3.24
N ILE A 27 10.68 -1.41 -3.80
CA ILE A 27 10.47 -2.63 -3.02
C ILE A 27 11.14 -3.86 -3.64
N SER A 28 12.04 -3.66 -4.59
CA SER A 28 12.64 -4.80 -5.27
C SER A 28 13.52 -5.66 -4.36
N ASP A 29 13.92 -5.14 -3.20
CA ASP A 29 14.73 -5.91 -2.26
C ASP A 29 13.92 -6.85 -1.37
N TYR A 30 12.61 -6.81 -1.45
CA TYR A 30 11.79 -7.57 -0.51
C TYR A 30 11.01 -8.64 -1.22
N GLU A 31 10.91 -9.80 -0.58
CA GLU A 31 10.10 -10.89 -1.08
C GLU A 31 8.67 -10.79 -0.61
N ASN A 32 8.50 -10.19 0.54
CA ASN A 32 7.16 -10.04 1.12
C ASN A 32 7.00 -8.65 1.70
N MET A 33 5.83 -8.11 1.52
CA MET A 33 5.49 -6.81 2.10
C MET A 33 4.17 -6.92 2.81
N MET A 34 4.07 -6.26 3.93
CA MET A 34 2.80 -6.11 4.61
C MET A 34 2.48 -4.65 4.78
N LEU A 35 1.22 -4.35 4.61
CA LEU A 35 0.70 -3.01 4.75
C LEU A 35 -0.16 -3.00 5.99
N THR A 36 0.14 -2.15 6.94
CA THR A 36 -0.69 -2.01 8.13
C THR A 36 -1.36 -0.65 8.09
N ILE A 37 -2.67 -0.67 8.22
CA ILE A 37 -3.46 0.54 8.18
C ILE A 37 -4.07 0.74 9.55
N ALA A 38 -3.78 1.90 10.14
CA ALA A 38 -4.33 2.28 11.43
C ALA A 38 -5.13 3.55 11.25
N THR A 39 -6.36 3.55 11.73
CA THR A 39 -7.20 4.71 11.61
C THR A 39 -7.65 5.20 12.97
N ALA A 40 -7.95 6.47 13.05
CA ALA A 40 -8.41 7.09 14.27
C ALA A 40 -9.48 8.12 13.95
N ASN A 41 -10.33 8.38 14.91
CA ASN A 41 -11.39 9.40 14.82
C ASN A 41 -12.42 9.06 13.76
N ASN A 42 -12.77 7.80 13.67
CA ASN A 42 -13.80 7.28 12.76
C ASN A 42 -13.46 7.45 11.28
N UNK A 43 -12.51 6.90 10.82
CA UNK A 43 -12.01 6.96 9.58
C UNK A 43 -12.96 6.59 8.59
N GLU A 44 -13.06 7.33 7.67
CA GLU A 44 -13.90 7.03 6.52
C GLU A 44 -13.15 7.40 5.26
N CYS A 45 -12.74 6.40 4.51
CA CYS A 45 -11.93 6.64 3.31
C CYS A 45 -11.87 5.39 2.48
N THR A 46 -11.28 5.52 1.28
CA THR A 46 -10.95 4.39 0.43
C THR A 46 -9.45 4.45 0.15
N ILE A 47 -8.79 3.33 0.32
CA ILE A 47 -7.35 3.21 0.12
C ILE A 47 -7.09 2.24 -1.01
N LYS A 48 -6.24 2.64 -1.95
CA LYS A 48 -5.87 1.80 -3.08
C LYS A 48 -4.37 1.63 -3.13
N VAL A 49 -3.92 0.51 -3.66
CA VAL A 49 -2.51 0.19 -3.76
C VAL A 49 -2.17 -0.02 -5.22
N VAL A 50 -1.12 0.62 -5.65
CA VAL A 50 -0.66 0.48 -7.03
C VAL A 50 0.78 0.00 -7.07
N UNK A 51 1.20 -0.67 -8.02
CA UNK A 51 2.38 -1.26 -8.08
C UNK A 51 2.96 -1.01 -9.40
N SER A 52 4.17 -1.24 -9.58
CA SER A 52 4.76 -1.23 -10.93
C SER A 52 5.91 -2.22 -11.01
N PHE A 53 6.06 -2.89 -12.16
CA PHE A 53 7.23 -3.70 -12.45
C PHE A 53 8.29 -2.91 -13.21
N GLN A 54 8.02 -1.66 -13.54
CA GLN A 54 8.88 -0.87 -14.38
C GLN A 54 10.20 -0.58 -13.69
N PHE A 55 11.31 -0.63 -14.46
CA PHE A 55 12.62 -0.40 -13.87
C PHE A 55 12.73 1.01 -13.31
N ASP A 56 12.33 2.01 -14.08
CA ASP A 56 12.34 3.38 -13.62
C ASP A 56 11.05 3.71 -12.89
N LYS A 57 11.14 4.61 -11.94
CA LYS A 57 9.97 4.99 -11.16
C LYS A 57 8.89 5.56 -12.07
N PRO A 58 7.69 4.99 -12.05
CA PRO A 58 6.61 5.57 -12.85
C PRO A 58 6.08 6.85 -12.22
N ASP A 59 5.41 7.62 -13.02
CA ASP A 59 4.69 8.79 -12.53
C ASP A 59 3.28 8.34 -12.19
N PHE A 60 3.05 8.05 -10.93
CA PHE A 60 1.75 7.54 -10.51
C PHE A 60 0.65 8.59 -10.58
N SER A 61 0.99 9.84 -10.79
CA SER A 61 -0.02 10.89 -10.95
C SER A 61 -0.58 10.96 -12.37
N GLN A 62 0.07 10.27 -13.30
CA GLN A 62 -0.37 10.25 -14.70
C GLN A 62 -1.02 8.90 -14.99
N SER A 63 -1.80 8.87 -16.06
CA SER A 63 -2.41 7.61 -16.48
C SER A 63 -1.37 6.59 -16.86
N ALA A 64 -1.66 5.35 -16.56
CA ALA A 64 -0.78 4.27 -17.00
C ALA A 64 -0.89 4.10 -18.50
N ASP A 65 0.25 3.90 -19.16
CA ASP A 65 0.28 3.67 -20.60
C ASP A 65 1.51 2.84 -20.97
N VAL A 66 1.83 2.80 -22.23
CA VAL A 66 2.91 1.93 -22.69
C VAL A 66 4.27 2.40 -22.17
N ASP A 67 4.42 3.67 -21.89
CA ASP A 67 5.68 4.20 -21.40
C ASP A 67 5.71 4.40 -19.89
N ASN A 68 4.55 4.48 -19.27
CA ASN A 68 4.45 4.75 -17.83
C ASN A 68 3.56 3.69 -17.22
N GLN A 69 4.16 2.57 -16.89
CA GLN A 69 3.41 1.36 -16.58
C GLN A 69 3.24 1.15 -15.09
N TRP A 70 2.02 1.26 -14.65
CA TRP A 70 1.65 0.89 -13.30
C TRP A 70 0.22 0.35 -13.32
N SER A 71 -0.14 -0.33 -12.27
CA SER A 71 -1.50 -0.84 -12.19
C SER A 71 -1.92 -1.00 -10.75
N TYR A 72 -3.21 -1.10 -10.53
CA TYR A 72 -3.72 -1.48 -9.23
C TYR A 72 -3.41 -2.94 -8.99
N ILE A 73 -3.11 -3.28 -7.75
CA ILE A 73 -2.84 -4.67 -7.41
C ILE A 73 -3.81 -5.12 -6.33
N SER A 74 -4.09 -6.39 -6.34
CA SER A 74 -4.91 -6.99 -5.30
C SER A 74 -4.06 -7.33 -4.11
N ILE A 75 -4.62 -7.16 -2.94
CA ILE A 75 -3.92 -7.46 -1.69
C ILE A 75 -4.79 -8.41 -0.88
N ARG A 76 -4.17 -9.04 0.10
CA ARG A 76 -4.85 -10.03 0.91
C ARG A 76 -5.06 -9.49 2.31
N ASP A 77 -6.31 -9.46 2.74
CA ASP A 77 -6.67 -9.07 4.09
C ASP A 77 -6.26 -10.21 5.02
N LEU A 78 -5.36 -9.94 5.93
CA LEU A 78 -4.86 -10.98 6.82
C LEU A 78 -5.81 -11.31 7.96
N GLU A 79 -6.82 -10.49 8.16
CA GLU A 79 -7.78 -10.78 9.21
C GLU A 79 -8.73 -11.90 8.78
N ASP A 80 -9.14 -11.94 7.57
CA ASP A 80 -10.13 -12.92 7.13
C ASP A 80 -9.75 -13.70 5.87
N UNK A 81 -8.59 -13.33 5.35
CA UNK A 81 -8.05 -14.03 4.34
C UNK A 81 -8.59 -13.83 3.01
N THR A 82 -9.27 -12.84 2.90
CA THR A 82 -9.87 -12.58 1.59
C THR A 82 -9.00 -11.69 0.75
N ASN A 83 -9.15 -11.80 -0.57
CA ASN A 83 -8.44 -10.92 -1.51
C ASN A 83 -9.28 -9.67 -1.73
N ILE A 84 -8.59 -8.52 -1.81
CA ILE A 84 -9.23 -7.25 -2.09
C ILE A 84 -8.71 -6.76 -3.43
N ASP A 85 -9.66 -6.47 -4.31
CA ASP A 85 -9.33 -5.95 -5.62
C ASP A 85 -8.89 -4.49 -5.49
N UNK A 86 -7.88 -4.30 -5.77
CA UNK A 86 -7.32 -3.07 -5.59
C UNK A 86 -7.86 -2.01 -6.43
N THR A 87 -8.53 -2.37 -7.49
CA THR A 87 -9.27 -1.35 -8.22
C THR A 87 -10.41 -0.77 -7.37
N THR A 88 -11.07 -1.65 -6.65
CA THR A 88 -12.11 -1.21 -5.72
C THR A 88 -11.50 -0.58 -4.47
N GLY A 89 -10.45 -1.18 -4.00
CA GLY A 89 -9.74 -0.65 -2.84
C GLY A 89 -10.29 -1.13 -1.51
N ILE A 90 -9.67 -0.65 -0.45
CA ILE A 90 -10.06 -0.93 0.92
C ILE A 90 -10.96 0.20 1.37
N THR A 91 -12.21 -0.12 1.67
CA THR A 91 -13.17 0.89 2.11
C THR A 91 -13.32 0.81 3.62
N LEU A 92 -13.08 1.92 4.29
CA LEU A 92 -13.24 2.05 5.73
C LEU A 92 -14.36 3.04 5.99
N ASN A 93 -15.19 2.63 6.90
CA ASN A 93 -16.43 3.35 7.07
C ASN A 93 -16.79 3.47 8.55
N UNK A 94 -16.18 4.59 8.99
CA UNK A 94 -16.50 4.94 10.26
C UNK A 94 -16.04 4.09 11.35
N THR A 95 -15.02 3.57 11.12
CA THR A 95 -14.50 2.60 12.06
C THR A 95 -13.03 2.87 12.34
N ASP A 96 -12.61 2.68 13.55
CA ASP A 96 -11.19 2.74 13.87
C ASP A 96 -10.66 1.32 13.86
N VAL A 97 -9.62 1.07 13.06
CA VAL A 97 -9.06 -0.26 12.91
C VAL A 97 -7.55 -0.19 12.91
N VAL A 98 -6.94 -1.32 13.25
CA VAL A 98 -5.56 -1.60 12.91
C VAL A 98 -5.60 -2.93 12.19
N ASN A 99 -5.36 -2.92 10.91
CA ASN A 99 -5.50 -4.12 10.11
C ASN A 99 -4.31 -4.26 9.16
N SER A 100 -3.93 -5.49 8.88
CA SER A 100 -2.76 -5.75 8.06
C SER A 100 -3.15 -6.51 6.80
N TYR A 101 -2.42 -6.22 5.74
CA TYR A 101 -2.68 -6.78 4.42
C TYR A 101 -1.38 -7.27 3.83
N LEU A 102 -1.42 -8.38 3.13
CA LEU A 102 -0.25 -8.91 2.47
C LEU A 102 -0.23 -8.44 1.03
N VAL A 103 0.89 -7.89 0.62
CA VAL A 103 1.11 -7.48 -0.76
C VAL A 103 2.02 -8.52 -1.40
N ASN A 104 1.57 -9.13 -2.47
CA ASN A 104 2.35 -10.14 -3.15
C ASN A 104 3.35 -9.45 -4.05
N THR A 105 4.61 -9.48 -3.67
CA THR A 105 5.61 -8.61 -4.27
C THR A 105 6.59 -9.19 -5.28
N PRO A 106 6.66 -10.51 -5.53
CA PRO A 106 7.71 -10.96 -6.45
C PRO A 106 7.66 -10.23 -7.77
N GLY A 107 8.78 -9.63 -8.13
CA GLY A 107 8.89 -8.88 -9.37
C GLY A 107 8.46 -7.43 -9.29
N LEU A 108 7.77 -7.03 -8.26
CA LEU A 108 7.37 -5.63 -8.14
C LEU A 108 8.58 -4.77 -7.78
N ARG A 109 8.65 -3.61 -8.37
CA ARG A 109 9.75 -2.69 -8.09
C ARG A 109 9.30 -1.46 -7.33
N TRP A 110 8.05 -1.04 -7.50
CA TRP A 110 7.56 0.20 -6.89
C TRP A 110 6.16 -0.01 -6.35
N ILE A 111 5.88 0.68 -5.30
CA ILE A 111 4.56 0.66 -4.69
C ILE A 111 4.14 2.08 -4.22
N UNK A 112 2.82 2.46 -4.33
CA UNK A 112 2.36 3.61 -3.90
C UNK A 112 1.12 3.31 -3.34
N VAL A 113 0.76 4.00 -2.33
CA VAL A 113 -0.54 3.88 -1.67
C VAL A 113 -1.30 5.19 -1.83
N ILE A 114 -2.54 5.06 -2.22
CA ILE A 114 -3.37 6.22 -2.55
C ILE A 114 -4.59 6.22 -1.65
N ILE A 115 -4.84 7.34 -0.99
CA ILE A 115 -6.12 7.58 -0.35
C ILE A 115 -6.97 8.26 -1.40
N SER A 116 -7.84 7.51 -2.06
CA SER A 116 -8.53 8.00 -3.24
C SER A 116 -9.82 8.71 -2.90
N SER A 117 -10.37 8.44 -1.73
CA SER A 117 -11.59 9.07 -1.29
C SER A 117 -11.47 9.27 0.21
N TYR A 118 -11.67 10.48 0.68
CA TYR A 118 -11.48 10.82 2.07
C TYR A 118 -12.69 11.62 2.55
N THR A 119 -13.24 11.19 3.68
CA THR A 119 -14.34 11.94 4.29
C THR A 119 -13.92 12.45 5.66
N ALA A 120 -13.32 11.60 6.43
CA ALA A 120 -12.96 12.00 7.80
C ALA A 120 -11.86 11.10 8.38
N UNK A 121 -11.10 11.62 9.46
CA UNK A 121 -10.33 10.81 10.26
C UNK A 121 -8.87 10.85 9.88
N ASP A 122 -8.28 10.19 10.64
CA ASP A 122 -6.83 10.15 10.47
C ASP A 122 -6.42 8.76 10.02
N ILE A 123 -5.52 8.68 9.04
CA ILE A 123 -5.09 7.41 8.48
C ILE A 123 -3.57 7.35 8.52
N THR A 124 -3.03 6.28 9.08
CA THR A 124 -1.59 6.03 9.05
C THR A 124 -1.37 4.70 8.36
N VAL A 125 -0.49 4.69 7.38
CA VAL A 125 -0.16 3.48 6.64
C VAL A 125 1.31 3.19 6.82
N THR A 126 1.61 1.98 7.31
CA THR A 126 2.98 1.55 7.54
C THR A 126 3.28 0.38 6.62
N LEU A 127 4.42 0.43 5.98
CA LEU A 127 4.86 -0.61 5.08
C LEU A 127 5.97 -1.39 5.77
N ASN A 128 5.79 -2.70 5.87
CA ASN A 128 6.79 -3.57 6.48
C ASN A 128 7.27 -4.55 5.41
N GLY A 129 8.57 -4.55 5.16
CA GLY A 129 9.14 -5.42 4.15
C GLY A 129 10.16 -6.36 4.75
N PHE A 130 10.22 -7.57 4.22
CA PHE A 130 11.21 -8.52 4.67
C PHE A 130 11.53 -9.51 3.56
N SER A 131 12.71 -10.10 3.69
CA SER A 131 13.15 -11.16 2.80
C SER A 131 14.06 -12.08 3.57
N SER A 132 14.27 -13.24 3.02
CA SER A 132 15.12 -14.23 3.66
C SER A 132 16.13 -14.82 2.68
#